data_abc4782d00390d684db0d93230ec4a6a
#
_entry.id   abc4782d00390d684db0d93230ec4a6a
#
_cell.length_a   1.000
_cell.length_b   1.000
_cell.length_c   1.000
_cell.angle_alpha   90.00
_cell.angle_beta   90.00
_cell.angle_gamma   90.00
#
_symmetry.space_group_name_H-M   'P 1'
#
loop_
_entity.id
_entity.type
_entity.pdbx_description
1 polymer ?
#
loop_
_entity_poly.entity_id
_entity_poly.type
_entity_poly.pdbx_seq_one_letter_code
_entity_poly.pdbx_strand_id
1 'polypeptide(L)'
;QTHVMLGSHTYPIGHPKQLTMFLLNNILGGGSMSSRLYLSLREKYGLVYNIDSQAVPLSDTGYWNIYLACEPQHKDQCLELCHKELKQLRDTRLTATQMQRALRQLEGQMAISAENQENNALAMAKQMLYHHHAPAWQETFAKVQQITPTQLQDVANEVFAPEKIYTLLY
;
A
#
# COMPACT_ATOMS: atom_id res chain seq x y z
N GLN A 1 15.13 20.24 -0.70
CA GLN A 1 14.70 18.84 -0.79
C GLN A 1 14.24 18.53 -2.20
N THR A 2 14.46 17.30 -2.63
CA THR A 2 13.86 16.75 -3.85
C THR A 2 12.69 15.89 -3.47
N HIS A 3 11.58 16.13 -4.11
CA HIS A 3 10.37 15.34 -3.96
C HIS A 3 10.27 14.33 -5.10
N VAL A 4 10.03 13.08 -4.75
CA VAL A 4 9.94 11.97 -5.70
C VAL A 4 8.57 11.33 -5.56
N MET A 5 7.90 11.12 -6.68
CA MET A 5 6.67 10.35 -6.75
C MET A 5 6.81 9.24 -7.81
N LEU A 6 6.58 8.01 -7.40
CA LEU A 6 6.42 6.86 -8.28
C LEU A 6 4.94 6.50 -8.30
N GLY A 7 4.37 6.20 -9.44
CA GLY A 7 2.94 5.84 -9.50
C GLY A 7 2.55 4.99 -10.68
N SER A 8 1.44 4.32 -10.54
CA SER A 8 0.82 3.50 -11.59
C SER A 8 -0.71 3.46 -11.44
N HIS A 9 -1.39 2.97 -12.46
CA HIS A 9 -2.82 2.65 -12.36
C HIS A 9 -3.04 1.43 -11.45
N THR A 10 -4.18 1.41 -10.76
CA THR A 10 -4.64 0.28 -9.97
C THR A 10 -6.16 0.10 -10.11
N TYR A 11 -6.78 -0.65 -9.22
CA TYR A 11 -8.15 -1.13 -9.34
C TYR A 11 -9.19 -0.11 -8.87
N PRO A 12 -10.35 -0.03 -9.55
CA PRO A 12 -11.49 0.78 -9.09
C PRO A 12 -12.17 0.19 -7.85
N ILE A 13 -13.08 0.98 -7.29
CA ILE A 13 -13.96 0.57 -6.19
C ILE A 13 -14.77 -0.67 -6.62
N GLY A 14 -14.84 -1.67 -5.74
CA GLY A 14 -15.59 -2.91 -5.96
C GLY A 14 -14.87 -3.94 -6.83
N HIS A 15 -13.66 -3.66 -7.32
CA HIS A 15 -12.90 -4.65 -8.07
C HIS A 15 -12.46 -5.82 -7.17
N PRO A 16 -12.50 -7.10 -7.64
CA PRO A 16 -12.14 -8.27 -6.82
C PRO A 16 -10.74 -8.22 -6.20
N LYS A 17 -9.78 -7.57 -6.88
CA LYS A 17 -8.39 -7.42 -6.42
C LYS A 17 -8.14 -6.19 -5.54
N GLN A 18 -9.15 -5.36 -5.28
CA GLN A 18 -9.01 -4.12 -4.51
C GLN A 18 -8.48 -4.39 -3.09
N LEU A 19 -9.02 -5.37 -2.38
CA LEU A 19 -8.56 -5.72 -1.04
C LEU A 19 -7.14 -6.32 -1.04
N THR A 20 -6.78 -7.05 -2.09
CA THR A 20 -5.41 -7.55 -2.26
C THR A 20 -4.43 -6.40 -2.46
N MET A 21 -4.79 -5.39 -3.26
CA MET A 21 -3.99 -4.19 -3.44
C MET A 21 -3.88 -3.39 -2.13
N PHE A 22 -4.94 -3.29 -1.35
CA PHE A 22 -4.93 -2.65 -0.04
C PHE A 22 -3.92 -3.32 0.92
N LEU A 23 -3.95 -4.65 1.02
CA LEU A 23 -2.98 -5.40 1.85
C LEU A 23 -1.55 -5.25 1.31
N LEU A 24 -1.36 -5.35 -0.01
CA LEU A 24 -0.06 -5.19 -0.66
C LEU A 24 0.54 -3.80 -0.39
N ASN A 25 -0.27 -2.74 -0.53
CA ASN A 25 0.14 -1.37 -0.22
C ASN A 25 0.51 -1.19 1.25
N ASN A 26 -0.26 -1.79 2.17
CA ASN A 26 0.04 -1.76 3.61
C ASN A 26 1.41 -2.39 3.93
N ILE A 27 1.73 -3.52 3.31
CA ILE A 27 3.02 -4.20 3.43
C ILE A 27 4.16 -3.34 2.87
N LEU A 28 3.94 -2.69 1.74
CA LEU A 28 4.96 -1.90 1.03
C LEU A 28 5.29 -0.61 1.78
N GLY A 29 4.29 0.24 2.05
CA GLY A 29 4.53 1.60 2.53
C GLY A 29 3.35 2.25 3.27
N GLY A 30 2.30 1.49 3.60
CA GLY A 30 1.09 2.02 4.24
C GLY A 30 1.28 2.33 5.71
N GLY A 31 1.49 3.61 6.06
CA GLY A 31 1.31 4.20 7.38
C GLY A 31 2.00 3.55 8.61
N SER A 32 2.85 2.57 8.43
CA SER A 32 3.50 1.83 9.50
C SER A 32 5.02 1.94 9.45
N MET A 33 5.63 2.13 10.61
CA MET A 33 7.09 2.10 10.78
C MET A 33 7.70 0.73 10.45
N SER A 34 6.91 -0.33 10.35
CA SER A 34 7.35 -1.67 9.96
C SER A 34 7.12 -2.00 8.49
N SER A 35 6.65 -1.04 7.68
CA SER A 35 6.52 -1.20 6.24
C SER A 35 7.88 -1.32 5.55
N ARG A 36 7.92 -2.01 4.41
CA ARG A 36 9.18 -2.30 3.71
C ARG A 36 9.95 -1.05 3.32
N LEU A 37 9.26 -0.07 2.77
CA LEU A 37 9.87 1.20 2.36
C LEU A 37 10.43 1.96 3.56
N TYR A 38 9.68 2.03 4.65
CA TYR A 38 10.13 2.70 5.86
C TYR A 38 11.40 2.03 6.43
N LEU A 39 11.38 0.71 6.58
CA LEU A 39 12.53 -0.05 7.09
C LEU A 39 13.75 0.07 6.16
N SER A 40 13.53 0.03 4.85
CA SER A 40 14.61 0.10 3.86
C SER A 40 15.19 1.51 3.78
N LEU A 41 14.40 2.53 3.47
CA LEU A 41 14.91 3.87 3.16
C LEU A 41 15.17 4.73 4.40
N ARG A 42 14.35 4.60 5.43
CA ARG A 42 14.46 5.43 6.64
C ARG A 42 15.29 4.78 7.73
N GLU A 43 14.92 3.58 8.18
CA GLU A 43 15.60 2.94 9.30
C GLU A 43 17.00 2.46 8.93
N LYS A 44 17.14 1.78 7.80
CA LYS A 44 18.41 1.18 7.42
C LYS A 44 19.41 2.17 6.86
N TYR A 45 18.97 3.11 6.02
CA TYR A 45 19.86 4.01 5.30
C TYR A 45 19.71 5.48 5.69
N GLY A 46 18.67 5.89 6.41
CA GLY A 46 18.46 7.26 6.85
C GLY A 46 18.32 8.29 5.73
N LEU A 47 17.83 7.88 4.54
CA LEU A 47 17.85 8.70 3.33
C LEU A 47 16.66 9.65 3.21
N VAL A 48 15.58 9.37 3.90
CA VAL A 48 14.29 10.09 3.74
C VAL A 48 13.74 10.55 5.08
N TYR A 49 13.12 11.72 5.09
CA TYR A 49 12.36 12.22 6.24
C TYR A 49 10.98 11.58 6.31
N ASN A 50 10.33 11.55 5.16
CA ASN A 50 9.01 10.96 4.99
C ASN A 50 8.99 10.05 3.77
N ILE A 51 8.31 8.93 3.91
CA ILE A 51 8.03 8.00 2.83
C ILE A 51 6.71 7.33 3.14
N ASP A 52 5.82 7.35 2.16
CA ASP A 52 4.55 6.68 2.27
C ASP A 52 4.13 6.08 0.92
N SER A 53 3.18 5.18 0.96
CA SER A 53 2.58 4.58 -0.23
C SER A 53 1.07 4.53 -0.08
N GLN A 54 0.37 4.96 -1.12
CA GLN A 54 -1.08 5.05 -1.14
C GLN A 54 -1.65 4.29 -2.33
N ALA A 55 -2.76 3.61 -2.13
CA ALA A 55 -3.59 3.03 -3.17
C ALA A 55 -5.00 3.60 -3.04
N VAL A 56 -5.42 4.39 -4.00
CA VAL A 56 -6.70 5.10 -3.97
C VAL A 56 -7.60 4.57 -5.07
N PRO A 57 -8.64 3.79 -4.72
CA PRO A 57 -9.64 3.36 -5.68
C PRO A 57 -10.62 4.51 -5.97
N LEU A 58 -10.95 4.68 -7.23
CA LEU A 58 -11.96 5.62 -7.75
C LEU A 58 -13.13 4.83 -8.35
N SER A 59 -14.17 5.49 -8.82
CA SER A 59 -15.37 4.85 -9.34
C SER A 59 -15.14 3.98 -10.59
N ASP A 60 -14.23 4.40 -11.46
CA ASP A 60 -13.95 3.79 -12.76
C ASP A 60 -12.49 3.35 -12.94
N THR A 61 -11.61 3.76 -12.05
CA THR A 61 -10.18 3.46 -12.08
C THR A 61 -9.60 3.45 -10.66
N GLY A 62 -8.30 3.46 -10.54
CA GLY A 62 -7.57 3.70 -9.31
C GLY A 62 -6.15 4.14 -9.62
N TYR A 63 -5.50 4.79 -8.66
CA TYR A 63 -4.08 5.06 -8.73
C TYR A 63 -3.37 4.57 -7.48
N TRP A 64 -2.14 4.18 -7.67
CA TRP A 64 -1.20 3.87 -6.61
C TRP A 64 0.02 4.77 -6.74
N ASN A 65 0.57 5.21 -5.61
CA ASN A 65 1.81 5.96 -5.60
C ASN A 65 2.68 5.67 -4.38
N ILE A 66 3.99 5.90 -4.53
CA ILE A 66 4.95 6.13 -3.45
C ILE A 66 5.31 7.61 -3.51
N TYR A 67 5.30 8.28 -2.38
CA TYR A 67 5.84 9.62 -2.22
C TYR A 67 6.96 9.60 -1.20
N LEU A 68 8.07 10.28 -1.53
CA LEU A 68 9.17 10.50 -0.60
C LEU A 68 9.82 11.87 -0.81
N ALA A 69 10.45 12.38 0.25
CA ALA A 69 11.28 13.57 0.21
C ALA A 69 12.69 13.23 0.73
N CYS A 70 13.71 13.58 -0.05
CA CYS A 70 15.10 13.31 0.27
C CYS A 70 16.01 14.48 -0.11
N GLU A 71 17.26 14.41 0.32
CA GLU A 71 18.28 15.33 -0.19
C GLU A 71 18.57 15.04 -1.69
N PRO A 72 18.85 16.08 -2.51
CA PRO A 72 19.07 15.90 -3.94
C PRO A 72 20.12 14.85 -4.30
N GLN A 73 21.18 14.76 -3.51
CA GLN A 73 22.27 13.79 -3.69
C GLN A 73 21.86 12.32 -3.46
N HIS A 74 20.80 12.09 -2.70
CA HIS A 74 20.31 10.73 -2.38
C HIS A 74 19.17 10.27 -3.30
N LYS A 75 18.71 11.11 -4.21
CA LYS A 75 17.56 10.85 -5.09
C LYS A 75 17.67 9.51 -5.84
N ASP A 76 18.79 9.29 -6.50
CA ASP A 76 18.98 8.10 -7.34
C ASP A 76 19.03 6.83 -6.49
N GLN A 77 19.67 6.88 -5.32
CA GLN A 77 19.69 5.78 -4.36
C GLN A 77 18.29 5.48 -3.80
N CYS A 78 17.49 6.50 -3.52
CA CYS A 78 16.10 6.32 -3.08
C CYS A 78 15.26 5.63 -4.15
N LEU A 79 15.37 6.06 -5.41
CA LEU A 79 14.69 5.44 -6.55
C LEU A 79 15.08 3.96 -6.70
N GLU A 80 16.37 3.67 -6.63
CA GLU A 80 16.90 2.31 -6.74
C GLU A 80 16.35 1.38 -5.64
N LEU A 81 16.31 1.88 -4.40
CA LEU A 81 15.74 1.14 -3.27
C LEU A 81 14.22 0.93 -3.42
N CYS A 82 13.48 1.93 -3.86
CA CYS A 82 12.06 1.77 -4.16
C CYS A 82 11.83 0.68 -5.21
N HIS A 83 12.52 0.76 -6.35
CA HIS A 83 12.43 -0.26 -7.39
C HIS A 83 12.84 -1.65 -6.92
N LYS A 84 13.83 -1.74 -6.04
CA LYS A 84 14.25 -3.01 -5.41
C LYS A 84 13.14 -3.63 -4.56
N GLU A 85 12.46 -2.85 -3.72
CA GLU A 85 11.34 -3.34 -2.91
C GLU A 85 10.16 -3.79 -3.79
N LEU A 86 9.83 -3.02 -4.83
CA LEU A 86 8.80 -3.39 -5.81
C LEU A 86 9.15 -4.69 -6.53
N LYS A 87 10.42 -4.84 -6.96
CA LYS A 87 10.92 -6.04 -7.60
C LYS A 87 10.83 -7.26 -6.68
N GLN A 88 11.21 -7.12 -5.41
CA GLN A 88 11.11 -8.23 -4.44
C GLN A 88 9.66 -8.71 -4.25
N LEU A 89 8.69 -7.80 -4.22
CA LEU A 89 7.27 -8.16 -4.10
C LEU A 89 6.73 -8.87 -5.36
N ARG A 90 7.27 -8.55 -6.54
CA ARG A 90 6.92 -9.24 -7.80
C ARG A 90 7.57 -10.61 -7.92
N ASP A 91 8.85 -10.71 -7.57
CA ASP A 91 9.66 -11.90 -7.84
C ASP A 91 9.55 -12.97 -6.74
N THR A 92 9.26 -12.56 -5.50
CA THR A 92 9.32 -13.45 -4.34
C THR A 92 8.02 -13.43 -3.55
N ARG A 93 7.42 -14.60 -3.40
CA ARG A 93 6.22 -14.77 -2.56
C ARG A 93 6.55 -14.52 -1.09
N LEU A 94 5.61 -13.92 -0.38
CA LEU A 94 5.70 -13.81 1.07
C LEU A 94 5.65 -15.20 1.72
N THR A 95 6.50 -15.42 2.70
CA THR A 95 6.43 -16.61 3.55
C THR A 95 5.18 -16.58 4.44
N ALA A 96 4.76 -17.72 4.96
CA ALA A 96 3.63 -17.80 5.90
C ALA A 96 3.83 -16.88 7.12
N THR A 97 5.04 -16.81 7.65
CA THR A 97 5.39 -15.93 8.78
C THR A 97 5.26 -14.45 8.42
N GLN A 98 5.73 -14.05 7.23
CA GLN A 98 5.60 -12.67 6.76
C GLN A 98 4.14 -12.29 6.55
N MET A 99 3.35 -13.18 5.96
CA MET A 99 1.93 -12.98 5.75
C MET A 99 1.18 -12.82 7.08
N GLN A 100 1.44 -13.69 8.05
CA GLN A 100 0.83 -13.62 9.36
C GLN A 100 1.19 -12.33 10.11
N ARG A 101 2.43 -11.86 10.00
CA ARG A 101 2.86 -10.58 10.59
C ARG A 101 2.11 -9.41 9.95
N ALA A 102 2.00 -9.40 8.61
CA ALA A 102 1.29 -8.34 7.88
C ALA A 102 -0.19 -8.29 8.25
N LEU A 103 -0.85 -9.44 8.35
CA LEU A 103 -2.25 -9.53 8.76
C LEU A 103 -2.48 -9.03 10.19
N ARG A 104 -1.65 -9.44 11.15
CA ARG A 104 -1.75 -8.95 12.54
C ARG A 104 -1.55 -7.44 12.65
N GLN A 105 -0.61 -6.90 11.90
CA GLN A 105 -0.38 -5.46 11.85
C GLN A 105 -1.58 -4.72 11.29
N LEU A 106 -2.12 -5.18 10.16
CA LEU A 106 -3.30 -4.59 9.54
C LEU A 106 -4.53 -4.67 10.44
N GLU A 107 -4.75 -5.81 11.12
CA GLU A 107 -5.83 -5.97 12.10
C GLU A 107 -5.78 -4.89 13.18
N GLY A 108 -4.61 -4.69 13.79
CA GLY A 108 -4.42 -3.65 14.80
C GLY A 108 -4.68 -2.24 14.26
N GLN A 109 -4.23 -1.94 13.04
CA GLN A 109 -4.47 -0.64 12.39
C GLN A 109 -5.96 -0.42 12.10
N MET A 110 -6.67 -1.42 11.61
CA MET A 110 -8.11 -1.34 11.34
C MET A 110 -8.91 -1.17 12.64
N ALA A 111 -8.54 -1.89 13.71
CA ALA A 111 -9.19 -1.75 15.02
C ALA A 111 -9.01 -0.33 15.57
N ILE A 112 -7.78 0.20 15.60
CA ILE A 112 -7.48 1.56 16.06
C ILE A 112 -8.21 2.61 15.20
N SER A 113 -8.22 2.44 13.88
CA SER A 113 -8.94 3.35 12.98
C SER A 113 -10.44 3.37 13.22
N ALA A 114 -11.03 2.22 13.57
CA ALA A 114 -12.45 2.11 13.88
C ALA A 114 -12.86 2.78 15.21
N GLU A 115 -11.93 2.99 16.13
CA GLU A 115 -12.17 3.74 17.38
C GLU A 115 -12.32 5.24 17.13
N ASN A 116 -11.77 5.78 16.04
CA ASN A 116 -11.95 7.17 15.64
C ASN A 116 -13.35 7.34 15.00
N GLN A 117 -14.28 7.91 15.77
CA GLN A 117 -15.70 8.02 15.37
C GLN A 117 -15.90 8.86 14.11
N GLU A 118 -15.14 9.94 13.92
CA GLU A 118 -15.23 10.81 12.75
C GLU A 118 -14.77 10.06 11.49
N ASN A 119 -13.60 9.47 11.52
CA ASN A 119 -13.07 8.68 10.41
C ASN A 119 -13.98 7.50 10.07
N ASN A 120 -14.51 6.84 11.08
CA ASN A 120 -15.44 5.72 10.90
C ASN A 120 -16.75 6.17 10.25
N ALA A 121 -17.34 7.29 10.69
CA ALA A 121 -18.55 7.84 10.10
C ALA A 121 -18.35 8.20 8.62
N LEU A 122 -17.22 8.85 8.27
CA LEU A 122 -16.87 9.18 6.88
C LEU A 122 -16.64 7.92 6.02
N ALA A 123 -15.98 6.91 6.57
CA ALA A 123 -15.77 5.63 5.90
C ALA A 123 -17.10 4.91 5.63
N MET A 124 -17.98 4.84 6.62
CA MET A 124 -19.33 4.26 6.48
C MET A 124 -20.17 5.02 5.44
N ALA A 125 -20.14 6.35 5.45
CA ALA A 125 -20.86 7.16 4.47
C ALA A 125 -20.37 6.88 3.04
N LYS A 126 -19.06 6.76 2.81
CA LYS A 126 -18.49 6.38 1.52
C LYS A 126 -18.93 4.97 1.10
N GLN A 127 -18.89 4.00 2.00
CA GLN A 127 -19.34 2.64 1.73
C GLN A 127 -20.83 2.60 1.33
N MET A 128 -21.68 3.34 2.04
CA MET A 128 -23.11 3.47 1.70
C MET A 128 -23.33 4.07 0.30
N LEU A 129 -22.57 5.10 -0.07
CA LEU A 129 -22.68 5.75 -1.37
C LEU A 129 -22.28 4.80 -2.53
N TYR A 130 -21.23 4.00 -2.35
CA TYR A 130 -20.70 3.17 -3.43
C TYR A 130 -21.29 1.75 -3.46
N HIS A 131 -21.61 1.20 -2.30
CA HIS A 131 -21.99 -0.21 -2.18
C HIS A 131 -23.40 -0.42 -1.63
N HIS A 132 -24.10 0.65 -1.23
CA HIS A 132 -25.39 0.61 -0.52
C HIS A 132 -25.36 -0.26 0.75
N HIS A 133 -24.16 -0.49 1.28
CA HIS A 133 -23.89 -1.27 2.47
C HIS A 133 -22.62 -0.79 3.13
N ALA A 134 -22.60 -0.71 4.45
CA ALA A 134 -21.43 -0.33 5.24
C ALA A 134 -21.05 -1.49 6.18
N PRO A 135 -20.20 -2.42 5.73
CA PRO A 135 -19.79 -3.55 6.55
C PRO A 135 -18.96 -3.08 7.75
N ALA A 136 -19.05 -3.79 8.85
CA ALA A 136 -18.13 -3.61 9.95
C ALA A 136 -16.69 -3.92 9.49
N TRP A 137 -15.70 -3.29 10.10
CA TRP A 137 -14.29 -3.51 9.70
C TRP A 137 -13.86 -4.98 9.83
N GLN A 138 -14.45 -5.72 10.80
CA GLN A 138 -14.21 -7.15 11.00
C GLN A 138 -14.61 -7.98 9.78
N GLU A 139 -15.71 -7.63 9.12
CA GLU A 139 -16.16 -8.31 7.91
C GLU A 139 -15.19 -8.08 6.74
N THR A 140 -14.70 -6.86 6.62
CA THR A 140 -13.67 -6.52 5.63
C THR A 140 -12.37 -7.25 5.93
N PHE A 141 -11.95 -7.29 7.18
CA PHE A 141 -10.74 -7.98 7.60
C PHE A 141 -10.84 -9.50 7.39
N ALA A 142 -12.00 -10.12 7.64
CA ALA A 142 -12.23 -11.54 7.37
C ALA A 142 -11.99 -11.89 5.88
N LYS A 143 -12.33 -10.99 4.95
CA LYS A 143 -12.01 -11.14 3.52
C LYS A 143 -10.52 -11.00 3.24
N VAL A 144 -9.86 -10.05 3.90
CA VAL A 144 -8.40 -9.84 3.76
C VAL A 144 -7.62 -11.04 4.28
N GLN A 145 -8.06 -11.70 5.35
CA GLN A 145 -7.42 -12.90 5.89
C GLN A 145 -7.41 -14.10 4.91
N GLN A 146 -8.29 -14.11 3.92
CA GLN A 146 -8.35 -15.16 2.89
C GLN A 146 -7.39 -14.92 1.73
N ILE A 147 -6.73 -13.78 1.67
CA ILE A 147 -5.78 -13.44 0.62
C ILE A 147 -4.54 -14.32 0.74
N THR A 148 -4.17 -14.94 -0.36
CA THR A 148 -2.99 -15.82 -0.42
C THR A 148 -1.73 -15.05 -0.86
N PRO A 149 -0.53 -15.54 -0.52
CA PRO A 149 0.74 -14.97 -1.03
C PRO A 149 0.82 -14.95 -2.55
N THR A 150 0.18 -15.91 -3.24
CA THR A 150 0.12 -15.94 -4.71
C THR A 150 -0.70 -14.77 -5.25
N GLN A 151 -1.89 -14.52 -4.69
CA GLN A 151 -2.71 -13.37 -5.09
C GLN A 151 -2.00 -12.04 -4.88
N LEU A 152 -1.25 -11.88 -3.78
CA LEU A 152 -0.43 -10.69 -3.55
C LEU A 152 0.65 -10.53 -4.63
N GLN A 153 1.34 -11.61 -4.99
CA GLN A 153 2.36 -11.59 -6.03
C GLN A 153 1.76 -11.27 -7.41
N ASP A 154 0.60 -11.82 -7.74
CA ASP A 154 -0.11 -11.54 -9.00
C ASP A 154 -0.46 -10.06 -9.11
N VAL A 155 -1.00 -9.46 -8.04
CA VAL A 155 -1.31 -8.02 -8.00
C VAL A 155 -0.02 -7.19 -8.06
N ALA A 156 1.05 -7.60 -7.39
CA ALA A 156 2.34 -6.91 -7.49
C ALA A 156 2.88 -6.92 -8.93
N ASN A 157 2.76 -8.04 -9.65
CA ASN A 157 3.16 -8.13 -11.04
C ASN A 157 2.31 -7.28 -11.99
N GLU A 158 1.02 -7.12 -11.69
CA GLU A 158 0.13 -6.28 -12.51
C GLU A 158 0.36 -4.77 -12.29
N VAL A 159 0.48 -4.35 -11.01
CA VAL A 159 0.49 -2.93 -10.64
C VAL A 159 1.91 -2.36 -10.61
N PHE A 160 2.89 -3.14 -10.17
CA PHE A 160 4.29 -2.71 -10.05
C PHE A 160 5.16 -3.12 -11.23
N ALA A 161 4.57 -3.48 -12.36
CA ALA A 161 5.30 -3.76 -13.59
C ALA A 161 6.14 -2.54 -14.00
N PRO A 162 7.44 -2.69 -14.31
CA PRO A 162 8.35 -1.56 -14.56
C PRO A 162 7.85 -0.61 -15.65
N GLU A 163 7.25 -1.16 -16.69
CA GLU A 163 6.71 -0.42 -17.84
C GLU A 163 5.44 0.39 -17.52
N LYS A 164 4.84 0.17 -16.36
CA LYS A 164 3.64 0.87 -15.90
C LYS A 164 3.92 1.94 -14.86
N ILE A 165 5.15 2.03 -14.38
CA ILE A 165 5.52 2.97 -13.33
C ILE A 165 6.00 4.27 -13.95
N TYR A 166 5.32 5.35 -13.61
CA TYR A 166 5.70 6.72 -13.94
C TYR A 166 6.45 7.33 -12.75
N THR A 167 7.49 8.12 -13.05
CA THR A 167 8.28 8.82 -12.05
C THR A 167 8.16 10.33 -12.27
N LEU A 168 7.80 11.05 -11.21
CA LEU A 168 7.79 12.51 -11.17
C LEU A 168 8.84 12.99 -10.16
N LEU A 169 9.64 13.95 -10.58
CA LEU A 169 10.68 14.62 -9.78
C LEU A 169 10.43 16.13 -9.76
N TYR A 170 10.50 16.77 -8.59
CA TYR A 170 10.37 18.22 -8.45
C TYR A 170 11.00 18.73 -7.15
#